data_faec9232b08959075826d9e64fc3e321
#
_entry.id   faec9232b08959075826d9e64fc3e321
#
_cell.length_a   1.000
_cell.length_b   1.000
_cell.length_c   1.000
_cell.angle_alpha   90.00
_cell.angle_beta   90.00
_cell.angle_gamma   90.00
#
_symmetry.space_group_name_H-M   'P 1'
#
loop_
_entity.id
_entity.type
_entity.pdbx_description
1 polymer ?
#
loop_
_entity_poly.entity_id
_entity_poly.type
_entity_poly.pdbx_seq_one_letter_code
_entity_poly.pdbx_strand_id
1 'polypeptide(L)'
;MAIERKVIVPPGMENIFESYHYCPGILVGDRLYISGQVGRDENLQVIEDSEAQFVQAFENVGKVLTAAGASFADVIELETWFAPDMAELKLFMQVKDRYFVDSYPTWTGFAVAGFSMPGIKVEIKCTAVLGG
;
A
#
# COMPACT_ATOMS: atom_id res chain seq x y z
N MET A 1 -22.18 4.22 21.80
CA MET A 1 -20.74 4.43 21.95
C MET A 1 -20.05 4.65 20.63
N ALA A 2 -19.23 5.65 20.55
CA ALA A 2 -18.50 5.92 19.33
C ALA A 2 -17.32 4.93 19.16
N ILE A 3 -17.12 4.44 17.95
CA ILE A 3 -15.94 3.66 17.61
C ILE A 3 -14.76 4.62 17.45
N GLU A 4 -13.67 4.33 18.15
CA GLU A 4 -12.49 5.17 18.07
C GLU A 4 -11.85 5.10 16.69
N ARG A 5 -11.42 6.24 16.17
CA ARG A 5 -10.69 6.37 14.93
C ARG A 5 -9.23 6.68 15.28
N LYS A 6 -8.36 5.71 15.05
CA LYS A 6 -6.95 5.85 15.38
C LYS A 6 -6.14 6.10 14.10
N VAL A 7 -5.44 7.24 14.07
CA VAL A 7 -4.55 7.57 12.96
C VAL A 7 -3.25 6.79 13.09
N ILE A 8 -2.82 6.18 12.00
CA ILE A 8 -1.59 5.39 11.93
C ILE A 8 -0.59 6.13 11.03
N VAL A 9 0.52 6.59 11.62
CA VAL A 9 1.59 7.27 10.90
C VAL A 9 2.89 6.52 11.18
N PRO A 10 3.34 5.67 10.25
CA PRO A 10 4.61 4.96 10.44
C PRO A 10 5.81 5.90 10.46
N PRO A 11 6.90 5.54 11.14
CA PRO A 11 8.15 6.28 11.03
C PRO A 11 8.57 6.42 9.56
N GLY A 12 8.95 7.64 9.17
CA GLY A 12 9.31 7.96 7.79
C GLY A 12 8.15 8.51 6.96
N MET A 13 6.91 8.46 7.48
CA MET A 13 5.74 8.99 6.77
C MET A 13 5.12 10.22 7.45
N GLU A 14 5.84 10.84 8.38
CA GLU A 14 5.33 12.01 9.10
C GLU A 14 4.96 13.16 8.17
N ASN A 15 5.74 13.37 7.11
CA ASN A 15 5.48 14.43 6.14
C ASN A 15 4.17 14.22 5.37
N ILE A 16 3.75 12.98 5.19
CA ILE A 16 2.47 12.67 4.54
C ILE A 16 1.32 13.27 5.35
N PHE A 17 1.33 13.03 6.66
CA PHE A 17 0.30 13.54 7.55
C PHE A 17 0.41 15.05 7.76
N GLU A 18 1.61 15.54 8.05
CA GLU A 18 1.83 16.93 8.46
C GLU A 18 1.80 17.91 7.29
N SER A 19 2.30 17.51 6.13
CA SER A 19 2.44 18.40 4.97
C SER A 19 1.41 18.18 3.88
N TYR A 20 1.06 16.90 3.64
CA TYR A 20 0.11 16.55 2.58
C TYR A 20 -1.30 16.29 3.10
N HIS A 21 -1.48 16.29 4.43
CA HIS A 21 -2.78 16.29 5.11
C HIS A 21 -3.65 15.08 4.79
N TYR A 22 -3.05 13.89 4.79
CA TYR A 22 -3.83 12.66 4.80
C TYR A 22 -3.14 11.61 5.68
N CYS A 23 -3.90 10.61 6.10
CA CYS A 23 -3.41 9.58 6.99
C CYS A 23 -2.87 8.41 6.17
N PRO A 24 -1.63 7.96 6.40
CA PRO A 24 -1.16 6.72 5.79
C PRO A 24 -2.06 5.53 6.12
N GLY A 25 -2.58 5.48 7.33
CA GLY A 25 -3.57 4.48 7.72
C GLY A 25 -4.52 5.01 8.77
N ILE A 26 -5.69 4.41 8.84
CA ILE A 26 -6.68 4.66 9.89
C ILE A 26 -7.21 3.33 10.38
N LEU A 27 -7.14 3.12 11.69
CA LEU A 27 -7.70 1.94 12.35
C LEU A 27 -9.03 2.31 12.99
N VAL A 28 -10.09 1.61 12.59
CA VAL A 28 -11.44 1.79 13.13
C VAL A 28 -11.91 0.44 13.62
N GLY A 29 -11.99 0.27 14.95
CA GLY A 29 -12.26 -1.04 15.52
C GLY A 29 -11.14 -2.01 15.14
N ASP A 30 -11.51 -3.08 14.44
CA ASP A 30 -10.55 -4.08 13.93
C ASP A 30 -10.19 -3.88 12.46
N ARG A 31 -10.69 -2.83 11.82
CA ARG A 31 -10.47 -2.57 10.39
C ARG A 31 -9.41 -1.50 10.17
N LEU A 32 -8.41 -1.84 9.37
CA LEU A 32 -7.34 -0.93 9.01
C LEU A 32 -7.48 -0.53 7.54
N TYR A 33 -7.64 0.75 7.31
CA TYR A 33 -7.68 1.34 5.97
C TYR A 33 -6.31 1.92 5.66
N ILE A 34 -5.69 1.49 4.58
CA ILE A 34 -4.36 1.94 4.19
C ILE A 34 -4.49 2.77 2.92
N SER A 35 -3.98 4.00 2.96
CA SER A 35 -3.93 4.87 1.79
C SER A 35 -3.10 4.23 0.68
N GLY A 36 -3.38 4.62 -0.57
CA GLY A 36 -2.60 4.17 -1.71
C GLY A 36 -1.11 4.38 -1.51
N GLN A 37 -0.33 3.32 -1.73
CA GLN A 37 1.12 3.33 -1.59
C GLN A 37 1.77 3.11 -2.95
N VAL A 38 2.78 3.91 -3.22
CA VAL A 38 3.58 3.80 -4.44
C VAL A 38 5.02 3.45 -4.08
N GLY A 39 5.79 3.01 -5.06
CA GLY A 39 7.18 2.60 -4.84
C GLY A 39 8.12 3.80 -4.77
N ARG A 40 8.02 4.57 -3.71
CA ARG A 40 8.90 5.71 -3.43
C ARG A 40 9.52 5.56 -2.04
N ASP A 41 10.71 6.14 -1.86
CA ASP A 41 11.42 6.09 -0.59
C ASP A 41 10.94 7.19 0.38
N GLU A 42 11.59 7.29 1.54
CA GLU A 42 11.23 8.27 2.58
C GLU A 42 11.45 9.72 2.13
N ASN A 43 12.28 9.93 1.12
CA ASN A 43 12.53 11.26 0.54
C ASN A 43 11.58 11.53 -0.63
N LEU A 44 10.55 10.69 -0.82
CA LEU A 44 9.58 10.78 -1.89
C LEU A 44 10.20 10.63 -3.28
N GLN A 45 11.31 9.89 -3.37
CA GLN A 45 11.96 9.58 -4.65
C GLN A 45 11.39 8.26 -5.20
N VAL A 46 10.83 8.32 -6.40
CA VAL A 46 10.28 7.14 -7.06
C VAL A 46 11.41 6.21 -7.48
N ILE A 47 11.28 4.93 -7.16
CA ILE A 47 12.25 3.91 -7.53
C ILE A 47 12.12 3.62 -9.03
N GLU A 48 13.20 3.72 -9.77
CA GLU A 48 13.15 3.59 -11.23
C GLU A 48 13.00 2.15 -11.72
N ASP A 49 13.77 1.23 -11.14
CA ASP A 49 13.71 -0.18 -11.50
C ASP A 49 12.35 -0.78 -11.17
N SER A 50 11.72 -1.48 -12.10
CA SER A 50 10.36 -1.96 -11.95
C SER A 50 10.19 -2.93 -10.79
N GLU A 51 11.05 -3.93 -10.69
CA GLU A 51 10.94 -4.90 -9.58
C GLU A 51 11.16 -4.20 -8.25
N ALA A 52 12.18 -3.37 -8.14
CA ALA A 52 12.47 -2.62 -6.92
C ALA A 52 11.34 -1.65 -6.57
N GLN A 53 10.71 -1.04 -7.57
CA GLN A 53 9.56 -0.17 -7.33
C GLN A 53 8.37 -0.94 -6.76
N PHE A 54 8.07 -2.10 -7.32
CA PHE A 54 6.96 -2.94 -6.83
C PHE A 54 7.23 -3.43 -5.41
N VAL A 55 8.46 -3.85 -5.12
CA VAL A 55 8.87 -4.22 -3.77
C VAL A 55 8.69 -3.05 -2.82
N GLN A 56 9.16 -1.85 -3.20
CA GLN A 56 9.06 -0.69 -2.33
C GLN A 56 7.58 -0.32 -2.05
N ALA A 57 6.71 -0.46 -3.04
CA ALA A 57 5.29 -0.20 -2.83
C ALA A 57 4.70 -1.15 -1.77
N PHE A 58 5.00 -2.44 -1.84
CA PHE A 58 4.58 -3.40 -0.83
C PHE A 58 5.25 -3.14 0.52
N GLU A 59 6.52 -2.78 0.54
CA GLU A 59 7.21 -2.44 1.79
C GLU A 59 6.55 -1.24 2.46
N ASN A 60 6.10 -0.26 1.69
CA ASN A 60 5.39 0.89 2.23
C ASN A 60 4.03 0.49 2.82
N VAL A 61 3.30 -0.42 2.17
CA VAL A 61 2.10 -1.01 2.76
C VAL A 61 2.45 -1.71 4.07
N GLY A 62 3.52 -2.49 4.08
CA GLY A 62 4.00 -3.21 5.26
C GLY A 62 4.33 -2.32 6.44
N LYS A 63 4.87 -1.12 6.18
CA LYS A 63 5.13 -0.13 7.24
C LYS A 63 3.86 0.29 7.94
N VAL A 64 2.79 0.53 7.20
CA VAL A 64 1.50 0.91 7.80
C VAL A 64 0.91 -0.27 8.57
N LEU A 65 0.95 -1.47 8.00
CA LEU A 65 0.50 -2.69 8.67
C LEU A 65 1.22 -2.85 10.01
N THR A 66 2.54 -2.81 10.00
CA THR A 66 3.36 -2.99 11.20
C THR A 66 3.04 -1.93 12.25
N ALA A 67 2.90 -0.67 11.86
CA ALA A 67 2.59 0.42 12.78
C ALA A 67 1.21 0.24 13.44
N ALA A 68 0.30 -0.48 12.81
CA ALA A 68 -1.02 -0.78 13.35
C ALA A 68 -1.09 -2.12 14.09
N GLY A 69 0.01 -2.86 14.15
CA GLY A 69 0.03 -4.19 14.76
C GLY A 69 -0.52 -5.30 13.88
N ALA A 70 -0.52 -5.08 12.57
CA ALA A 70 -1.03 -6.03 11.58
C ALA A 70 0.08 -6.61 10.73
N SER A 71 -0.26 -7.56 9.87
CA SER A 71 0.65 -8.16 8.90
C SER A 71 -0.09 -8.36 7.56
N PHE A 72 0.64 -8.79 6.54
CA PHE A 72 0.03 -9.09 5.24
C PHE A 72 -1.02 -10.19 5.32
N ALA A 73 -0.92 -11.10 6.29
CA ALA A 73 -1.94 -12.13 6.51
C ALA A 73 -3.30 -11.55 6.91
N ASP A 74 -3.34 -10.34 7.44
CA ASP A 74 -4.57 -9.66 7.83
C ASP A 74 -5.25 -8.91 6.68
N VAL A 75 -4.57 -8.76 5.54
CA VAL A 75 -5.12 -8.04 4.38
C VAL A 75 -6.23 -8.86 3.75
N ILE A 76 -7.41 -8.27 3.64
CA ILE A 76 -8.58 -8.92 3.02
C ILE A 76 -8.90 -8.38 1.64
N GLU A 77 -8.48 -7.16 1.34
CA GLU A 77 -8.77 -6.51 0.07
C GLU A 77 -7.52 -5.81 -0.45
N LEU A 78 -7.18 -6.09 -1.69
CA LEU A 78 -6.07 -5.48 -2.41
C LEU A 78 -6.62 -4.83 -3.67
N GLU A 79 -6.39 -3.54 -3.81
CA GLU A 79 -6.71 -2.79 -5.03
C GLU A 79 -5.42 -2.23 -5.60
N THR A 80 -5.24 -2.38 -6.92
CA THR A 80 -4.04 -1.90 -7.58
C THR A 80 -4.39 -1.15 -8.85
N TRP A 81 -3.63 -0.09 -9.11
CA TRP A 81 -3.72 0.71 -10.33
C TRP A 81 -2.36 0.66 -11.00
N PHE A 82 -2.38 0.46 -12.32
CA PHE A 82 -1.15 0.27 -13.11
C PHE A 82 -0.98 1.39 -14.12
N ALA A 83 0.27 1.59 -14.57
CA ALA A 83 0.59 2.46 -15.70
C ALA A 83 -0.21 2.02 -16.94
N PRO A 84 -0.46 2.92 -17.91
CA PRO A 84 -1.48 2.73 -18.93
C PRO A 84 -1.49 1.43 -19.71
N ASP A 85 -0.33 0.81 -19.98
CA ASP A 85 -0.28 -0.41 -20.77
C ASP A 85 -0.21 -1.70 -19.96
N MET A 86 -0.06 -1.59 -18.63
CA MET A 86 0.11 -2.73 -17.72
C MET A 86 1.21 -3.70 -18.19
N ALA A 87 2.26 -3.17 -18.82
CA ALA A 87 3.28 -3.97 -19.50
C ALA A 87 4.01 -4.94 -18.57
N GLU A 88 4.06 -4.64 -17.28
CA GLU A 88 4.82 -5.43 -16.32
C GLU A 88 3.93 -6.15 -15.30
N LEU A 89 2.69 -6.45 -15.69
CA LEU A 89 1.73 -7.12 -14.80
C LEU A 89 2.27 -8.45 -14.30
N LYS A 90 2.91 -9.24 -15.16
CA LYS A 90 3.46 -10.54 -14.77
C LYS A 90 4.54 -10.40 -13.69
N LEU A 91 5.43 -9.45 -13.84
CA LEU A 91 6.45 -9.16 -12.84
C LEU A 91 5.80 -8.71 -11.53
N PHE A 92 4.80 -7.83 -11.61
CA PHE A 92 4.07 -7.40 -10.43
C PHE A 92 3.46 -8.58 -9.68
N MET A 93 2.84 -9.52 -10.39
CA MET A 93 2.24 -10.71 -9.76
C MET A 93 3.28 -11.56 -9.05
N GLN A 94 4.47 -11.70 -9.62
CA GLN A 94 5.57 -12.42 -9.00
C GLN A 94 6.02 -11.76 -7.70
N VAL A 95 6.10 -10.43 -7.69
CA VAL A 95 6.45 -9.67 -6.48
C VAL A 95 5.34 -9.78 -5.45
N LYS A 96 4.08 -9.61 -5.87
CA LYS A 96 2.91 -9.73 -4.99
C LYS A 96 2.90 -11.07 -4.24
N ASP A 97 3.24 -12.15 -4.91
CA ASP A 97 3.20 -13.49 -4.32
C ASP A 97 4.23 -13.67 -3.19
N ARG A 98 5.23 -12.81 -3.10
CA ARG A 98 6.19 -12.83 -2.00
C ARG A 98 5.56 -12.36 -0.68
N TYR A 99 4.49 -11.58 -0.76
CA TYR A 99 3.83 -10.97 0.40
C TYR A 99 2.58 -11.70 0.85
N PHE A 100 1.92 -12.42 -0.05
CA PHE A 100 0.70 -13.16 0.23
C PHE A 100 0.95 -14.66 0.00
N VAL A 101 1.56 -15.31 1.01
CA VAL A 101 2.02 -16.70 0.89
C VAL A 101 0.95 -17.70 1.34
N ASP A 102 0.39 -17.49 2.52
CA ASP A 102 -0.53 -18.45 3.14
C ASP A 102 -2.00 -18.03 3.08
N SER A 103 -2.28 -16.78 2.83
CA SER A 103 -3.64 -16.28 2.68
C SER A 103 -3.70 -15.26 1.56
N TYR A 104 -4.75 -15.33 0.78
CA TYR A 104 -4.91 -14.47 -0.39
C TYR A 104 -6.04 -13.47 -0.16
N PRO A 105 -5.79 -12.15 -0.36
CA PRO A 105 -6.85 -11.16 -0.33
C PRO A 105 -7.70 -11.26 -1.60
N THR A 106 -8.85 -10.59 -1.59
CA THR A 106 -9.49 -10.25 -2.86
C THR A 106 -8.57 -9.29 -3.60
N TRP A 107 -8.55 -9.35 -4.91
CA TRP A 107 -7.69 -8.47 -5.70
C TRP A 107 -8.44 -7.92 -6.92
N THR A 108 -8.36 -6.60 -7.10
CA THR A 108 -8.85 -5.91 -8.29
C THR A 108 -7.75 -5.00 -8.79
N GLY A 109 -7.52 -5.00 -10.09
CA GLY A 109 -6.50 -4.14 -10.68
C GLY A 109 -6.85 -3.72 -12.09
N PHE A 110 -6.49 -2.49 -12.46
CA PHE A 110 -6.69 -1.97 -13.81
C PHE A 110 -5.71 -0.84 -14.09
N ALA A 111 -5.58 -0.51 -15.36
CA ALA A 111 -4.73 0.58 -15.81
C ALA A 111 -5.41 1.93 -15.59
N VAL A 112 -4.62 2.96 -15.30
CA VAL A 112 -5.07 4.34 -15.16
C VAL A 112 -4.32 5.24 -16.14
N ALA A 113 -4.84 6.44 -16.37
CA ALA A 113 -4.23 7.39 -17.28
C ALA A 113 -2.87 7.91 -16.80
N GLY A 114 -2.65 7.96 -15.48
CA GLY A 114 -1.40 8.43 -14.90
C GLY A 114 -1.49 8.52 -13.39
N PHE A 115 -0.37 8.93 -12.80
CA PHE A 115 -0.23 9.06 -11.34
C PHE A 115 0.21 10.47 -10.98
N SER A 116 0.24 10.75 -9.68
CA SER A 116 0.61 12.08 -9.16
C SER A 116 2.08 12.46 -9.40
N MET A 117 2.94 11.48 -9.66
CA MET A 117 4.37 11.72 -9.88
C MET A 117 4.85 10.95 -11.11
N PRO A 118 5.85 11.48 -11.85
CA PRO A 118 6.42 10.76 -12.99
C PRO A 118 7.10 9.46 -12.55
N GLY A 119 7.04 8.44 -13.40
CA GLY A 119 7.76 7.19 -13.19
C GLY A 119 7.05 6.17 -12.33
N ILE A 120 5.91 6.50 -11.74
CA ILE A 120 5.12 5.54 -10.97
C ILE A 120 4.49 4.53 -11.93
N LYS A 121 4.66 3.24 -11.63
CA LYS A 121 4.13 2.14 -12.44
C LYS A 121 2.98 1.41 -11.77
N VAL A 122 2.84 1.55 -10.45
CA VAL A 122 1.76 0.92 -9.69
C VAL A 122 1.45 1.75 -8.45
N GLU A 123 0.19 1.74 -8.07
CA GLU A 123 -0.26 2.19 -6.76
C GLU A 123 -1.06 1.06 -6.11
N ILE A 124 -0.84 0.83 -4.82
CA ILE A 124 -1.43 -0.29 -4.08
C ILE A 124 -2.23 0.26 -2.91
N LYS A 125 -3.48 -0.16 -2.80
CA LYS A 125 -4.34 0.16 -1.67
C LYS A 125 -4.83 -1.12 -1.02
N CYS A 126 -4.82 -1.16 0.32
CA CYS A 126 -5.23 -2.35 1.07
C CYS A 126 -6.23 -1.99 2.17
N THR A 127 -7.07 -2.98 2.49
CA THR A 127 -7.88 -2.99 3.70
C THR A 127 -7.53 -4.26 4.46
N ALA A 128 -7.27 -4.15 5.75
CA ALA A 128 -6.94 -5.28 6.61
C ALA A 128 -7.94 -5.38 7.77
N VAL A 129 -8.09 -6.59 8.31
CA VAL A 129 -8.88 -6.84 9.51
C VAL A 129 -7.98 -7.51 10.52
N LEU A 130 -7.78 -6.86 11.66
CA LEU A 130 -6.88 -7.32 12.71
C LEU A 130 -7.57 -8.35 13.63
N GLY A 131 -6.76 -9.11 14.32
CA GLY A 131 -7.26 -10.02 15.35
C GLY A 131 -7.58 -11.41 14.85
N GLY A 132 -6.98 -11.73 13.70
CA GLY A 132 -7.06 -13.09 13.19
C GLY A 132 -6.32 -14.08 14.05
#